data_1ab2e07cf111982db03670c84bdaee74
#
_entry.id   1ab2e07cf111982db03670c84bdaee74
#
_cell.length_a   1.000
_cell.length_b   1.000
_cell.length_c   1.000
_cell.angle_alpha   90.00
_cell.angle_beta   90.00
_cell.angle_gamma   90.00
#
_symmetry.space_group_name_H-M   'P 1'
#
loop_
_entity.id
_entity.type
_entity.pdbx_description
1 polymer ?
#
loop_
_entity_poly.entity_id
_entity_poly.type
_entity_poly.pdbx_seq_one_letter_code
_entity_poly.pdbx_strand_id
1 'polypeptide(L)'
;MTDTASRPALPDRLSVRPRSPHHNAAVLEYDIGIRLDGKDRNDVEEYCISEGWVKVPAGKALDRYGFPLLVTLKGKVEAYYR
;
A
#
# COMPACT_ATOMS: atom_id res chain seq x y z
N MET A 1 -5.70 -14.52 24.28
CA MET A 1 -6.04 -14.38 22.88
C MET A 1 -5.11 -13.40 22.18
N THR A 2 -4.79 -13.69 20.98
CA THR A 2 -3.86 -12.84 20.24
C THR A 2 -4.62 -12.03 19.21
N ASP A 3 -4.21 -10.79 19.01
CA ASP A 3 -4.80 -9.93 18.00
C ASP A 3 -4.55 -10.42 16.59
N THR A 4 -3.50 -11.21 16.42
CA THR A 4 -3.16 -11.75 15.10
C THR A 4 -4.29 -12.59 14.53
N ALA A 5 -4.98 -13.36 15.37
CA ALA A 5 -6.08 -14.21 14.92
C ALA A 5 -7.30 -13.42 14.46
N SER A 6 -7.45 -12.17 14.92
CA SER A 6 -8.61 -11.35 14.57
C SER A 6 -8.34 -10.38 13.43
N ARG A 7 -7.10 -10.30 12.95
CA ARG A 7 -6.78 -9.41 11.84
C ARG A 7 -7.10 -10.09 10.50
N PRO A 8 -7.67 -9.35 9.55
CA PRO A 8 -7.90 -9.92 8.23
C PRO A 8 -6.58 -10.22 7.53
N ALA A 9 -6.60 -11.19 6.62
CA ALA A 9 -5.43 -11.47 5.80
C ALA A 9 -5.13 -10.26 4.91
N LEU A 10 -3.84 -9.94 4.76
CA LEU A 10 -3.44 -8.84 3.89
C LEU A 10 -3.69 -9.24 2.43
N PRO A 11 -4.37 -8.38 1.66
CA PRO A 11 -4.66 -8.69 0.26
C PRO A 11 -3.41 -8.61 -0.61
N ASP A 12 -3.46 -9.28 -1.76
CA ASP A 12 -2.39 -9.20 -2.74
C ASP A 12 -2.23 -7.79 -3.30
N ARG A 13 -3.34 -7.06 -3.42
CA ARG A 13 -3.35 -5.68 -3.91
C ARG A 13 -4.21 -4.83 -2.99
N LEU A 14 -3.69 -3.66 -2.61
CA LEU A 14 -4.36 -2.76 -1.68
C LEU A 14 -4.09 -1.33 -2.06
N SER A 15 -5.11 -0.48 -1.97
CA SER A 15 -4.98 0.95 -2.19
C SER A 15 -5.56 1.70 -1.00
N VAL A 16 -4.89 2.79 -0.60
CA VAL A 16 -5.40 3.67 0.46
C VAL A 16 -6.48 4.62 -0.06
N ARG A 17 -6.67 4.70 -1.37
CA ARG A 17 -7.66 5.60 -1.96
C ARG A 17 -9.05 4.98 -1.91
N PRO A 18 -10.04 5.64 -1.29
CA PRO A 18 -11.39 5.06 -1.14
C PRO A 18 -12.09 4.77 -2.46
N ARG A 19 -11.73 5.46 -3.53
CA ARG A 19 -12.35 5.24 -4.84
C ARG A 19 -11.77 4.06 -5.60
N SER A 20 -10.65 3.52 -5.14
CA SER A 20 -10.04 2.39 -5.81
C SER A 20 -10.84 1.11 -5.52
N PRO A 21 -11.01 0.22 -6.51
CA PRO A 21 -11.62 -1.09 -6.27
C PRO A 21 -10.77 -1.97 -5.36
N HIS A 22 -9.52 -1.58 -5.12
CA HIS A 22 -8.61 -2.32 -4.25
C HIS A 22 -8.54 -1.73 -2.84
N HIS A 23 -9.38 -0.76 -2.53
CA HIS A 23 -9.47 -0.20 -1.19
C HIS A 23 -10.13 -1.22 -0.26
N ASN A 24 -9.53 -1.41 0.92
CA ASN A 24 -10.08 -2.33 1.93
C ASN A 24 -9.99 -1.66 3.29
N ALA A 25 -11.11 -1.08 3.72
CA ALA A 25 -11.18 -0.32 4.96
C ALA A 25 -10.89 -1.20 6.18
N ALA A 26 -11.31 -2.46 6.17
CA ALA A 26 -11.09 -3.36 7.30
C ALA A 26 -9.61 -3.61 7.56
N VAL A 27 -8.82 -3.71 6.49
CA VAL A 27 -7.37 -3.87 6.59
C VAL A 27 -6.70 -2.56 6.99
N LEU A 28 -7.17 -1.46 6.42
CA LEU A 28 -6.57 -0.14 6.63
C LEU A 28 -6.84 0.44 8.02
N GLU A 29 -7.70 -0.19 8.82
CA GLU A 29 -7.85 0.16 10.23
C GLU A 29 -6.58 -0.13 11.03
N TYR A 30 -5.75 -1.05 10.54
CA TYR A 30 -4.51 -1.44 11.20
C TYR A 30 -3.32 -0.72 10.58
N ASP A 31 -2.23 -0.69 11.33
CA ASP A 31 -0.99 -0.11 10.83
C ASP A 31 -0.27 -1.15 9.97
N ILE A 32 -0.13 -0.86 8.69
CA ILE A 32 0.42 -1.79 7.72
C ILE A 32 1.79 -1.29 7.27
N GLY A 33 2.78 -2.17 7.34
CA GLY A 33 4.11 -1.90 6.83
C GLY A 33 4.30 -2.48 5.45
N ILE A 34 5.01 -1.77 4.60
CA ILE A 34 5.34 -2.21 3.24
C ILE A 34 6.85 -2.18 3.06
N ARG A 35 7.39 -3.27 2.55
CA ARG A 35 8.81 -3.34 2.16
C ARG A 35 8.91 -3.52 0.67
N LEU A 36 9.83 -2.78 0.07
CA LEU A 36 10.19 -2.94 -1.33
C LEU A 36 11.68 -3.30 -1.38
N ASP A 37 11.98 -4.47 -1.92
CA ASP A 37 13.35 -5.00 -1.99
C ASP A 37 14.02 -5.02 -0.61
N GLY A 38 13.26 -5.37 0.43
CA GLY A 38 13.76 -5.48 1.79
C GLY A 38 13.87 -4.18 2.56
N LYS A 39 13.45 -3.05 1.96
CA LYS A 39 13.51 -1.75 2.62
C LYS A 39 12.10 -1.27 2.95
N ASP A 40 11.89 -0.83 4.19
CA ASP A 40 10.62 -0.27 4.61
C ASP A 40 10.34 1.04 3.88
N ARG A 41 9.09 1.20 3.44
CA ARG A 41 8.61 2.44 2.83
C ARG A 41 7.36 2.91 3.55
N ASN A 42 7.29 4.20 3.80
CA ASN A 42 6.15 4.82 4.49
C ASN A 42 5.26 5.64 3.55
N ASP A 43 5.61 5.69 2.27
CA ASP A 43 4.96 6.57 1.30
C ASP A 43 4.11 5.82 0.29
N VAL A 44 3.88 4.53 0.51
CA VAL A 44 3.16 3.69 -0.45
C VAL A 44 1.66 3.97 -0.37
N GLU A 45 1.06 4.29 -1.52
CA GLU A 45 -0.38 4.49 -1.63
C GLU A 45 -1.12 3.30 -2.22
N GLU A 46 -0.42 2.46 -2.96
CA GLU A 46 -0.98 1.24 -3.50
C GLU A 46 0.15 0.24 -3.72
N TYR A 47 -0.14 -1.04 -3.53
CA TYR A 47 0.83 -2.09 -3.82
C TYR A 47 0.17 -3.26 -4.52
N CYS A 48 0.97 -4.07 -5.19
CA CYS A 48 0.56 -5.37 -5.72
C CYS A 48 1.71 -6.35 -5.54
N ILE A 49 1.49 -7.35 -4.69
CA ILE A 49 2.55 -8.30 -4.35
C ILE A 49 2.84 -9.24 -5.53
N SER A 50 1.79 -9.77 -6.15
CA SER A 50 1.96 -10.74 -7.24
C SER A 50 2.63 -10.15 -8.46
N GLU A 51 2.35 -8.86 -8.74
CA GLU A 51 2.96 -8.17 -9.87
C GLU A 51 4.27 -7.49 -9.51
N GLY A 52 4.55 -7.33 -8.21
CA GLY A 52 5.81 -6.80 -7.74
C GLY A 52 5.99 -5.31 -7.97
N TRP A 53 5.03 -4.50 -7.54
CA TRP A 53 5.16 -3.04 -7.64
C TRP A 53 4.44 -2.33 -6.50
N VAL A 54 4.88 -1.08 -6.27
CA VAL A 54 4.20 -0.15 -5.37
C VAL A 54 4.04 1.18 -6.09
N LYS A 55 3.02 1.95 -5.70
CA LYS A 55 2.84 3.32 -6.17
C LYS A 55 3.09 4.29 -5.04
N VAL A 56 3.91 5.29 -5.30
CA VAL A 56 4.31 6.30 -4.32
C VAL A 56 4.20 7.68 -4.93
N PRO A 57 4.03 8.74 -4.11
CA PRO A 57 3.98 10.10 -4.64
C PRO A 57 5.28 10.48 -5.32
N ALA A 58 5.18 11.21 -6.43
CA ALA A 58 6.31 11.71 -7.20
C ALA A 58 6.69 13.10 -6.69
N GLY A 59 7.26 13.17 -5.48
CA GLY A 59 7.64 14.43 -4.88
C GLY A 59 6.44 15.33 -4.64
N LYS A 60 6.52 16.59 -5.08
CA LYS A 60 5.45 17.57 -4.91
C LYS A 60 4.57 17.74 -6.14
N ALA A 61 4.77 16.94 -7.17
CA ALA A 61 4.00 17.06 -8.40
C ALA A 61 2.54 16.67 -8.18
N LEU A 62 1.63 17.48 -8.69
CA LEU A 62 0.20 17.24 -8.59
C LEU A 62 -0.41 17.10 -9.99
N ASP A 63 -1.50 16.33 -10.08
CA ASP A 63 -2.25 16.26 -11.31
C ASP A 63 -3.19 17.47 -11.45
N ARG A 64 -3.97 17.52 -12.54
CA ARG A 64 -4.87 18.66 -12.79
C ARG A 64 -5.97 18.81 -11.74
N TYR A 65 -6.22 17.78 -10.95
CA TYR A 65 -7.26 17.80 -9.91
C TYR A 65 -6.67 18.05 -8.53
N GLY A 66 -5.37 18.32 -8.41
CA GLY A 66 -4.72 18.60 -7.15
C GLY A 66 -4.30 17.36 -6.36
N PHE A 67 -4.41 16.16 -6.93
CA PHE A 67 -3.94 14.93 -6.28
C PHE A 67 -2.48 14.67 -6.61
N PRO A 68 -1.74 14.08 -5.67
CA PRO A 68 -0.34 13.76 -5.96
C PRO A 68 -0.20 12.82 -7.15
N LEU A 69 0.73 13.14 -8.02
CA LEU A 69 1.11 12.22 -9.08
C LEU A 69 1.84 11.05 -8.46
N LEU A 70 1.53 9.85 -8.92
CA LEU A 70 2.13 8.63 -8.42
C LEU A 70 3.08 8.06 -9.45
N VAL A 71 4.20 7.52 -8.96
CA VAL A 71 5.13 6.75 -9.79
C VAL A 71 5.08 5.30 -9.33
N THR A 72 5.32 4.39 -10.26
CA THR A 72 5.35 2.96 -9.97
C THR A 72 6.80 2.52 -9.81
N LEU A 73 7.09 1.91 -8.66
CA LEU A 73 8.40 1.32 -8.38
C LEU A 73 8.24 -0.20 -8.40
N LYS A 74 9.10 -0.88 -9.14
CA LYS A 74 9.04 -2.33 -9.27
C LYS A 74 10.07 -2.99 -8.37
N GLY A 75 9.72 -4.15 -7.83
CA GLY A 75 10.61 -4.92 -6.98
C GLY A 75 9.83 -5.96 -6.18
N LYS A 76 10.51 -6.58 -5.22
CA LYS A 76 9.87 -7.53 -4.33
C LYS A 76 9.08 -6.77 -3.27
N VAL A 77 7.78 -6.99 -3.24
CA VAL A 77 6.86 -6.32 -2.32
C VAL A 77 6.48 -7.25 -1.19
N GLU A 78 6.59 -6.75 0.03
CA GLU A 78 6.14 -7.46 1.22
C GLU A 78 5.24 -6.55 2.03
N ALA A 79 4.11 -7.08 2.50
CA ALA A 79 3.18 -6.35 3.35
C ALA A 79 3.05 -7.11 4.67
N TYR A 80 2.96 -6.36 5.77
CA TYR A 80 2.87 -6.94 7.10
C TYR A 80 2.14 -5.98 8.04
N TYR A 81 1.59 -6.51 9.12
CA TYR A 81 1.06 -5.68 10.19
C TYR A 81 2.20 -5.27 11.12
N ARG A 82 2.25 -3.99 11.42
CA ARG A 82 3.24 -3.46 12.35
C ARG A 82 2.89 -3.73 13.80
#